data_35b943679165a6b715f14847b41be651
#
_entry.id   35b943679165a6b715f14847b41be651
#
_cell.length_a   1.000
_cell.length_b   1.000
_cell.length_c   1.000
_cell.angle_alpha   90.00
_cell.angle_beta   90.00
_cell.angle_gamma   90.00
#
_symmetry.space_group_name_H-M   'P 1'
#
loop_
_entity.id
_entity.type
_entity.pdbx_description
1 polymer ?
#
loop_
_entity_poly.entity_id
_entity_poly.type
_entity_poly.pdbx_seq_one_letter_code
_entity_poly.pdbx_strand_id
1 'polypeptide(L)' 'MKLTLTIDEVSACAMALLSKAQEAEEEALGCEKLRCASAAEFWQKRAELYRKTFEAVNVQRASWWEKEQGQ' A
#
# COMPACT_ATOMS: atom_id res chain seq x y z
N MET A 1 -5.59 -11.44 -15.93
CA MET A 1 -4.35 -12.07 -15.50
C MET A 1 -4.45 -12.50 -14.05
N LYS A 2 -4.31 -13.77 -13.77
CA LYS A 2 -4.31 -14.27 -12.41
C LYS A 2 -2.91 -14.34 -11.86
N LEU A 3 -2.64 -13.58 -10.81
CA LEU A 3 -1.39 -13.67 -10.08
C LEU A 3 -1.56 -14.72 -8.99
N THR A 4 -0.78 -15.77 -9.06
CA THR A 4 -0.77 -16.79 -8.03
C THR A 4 0.44 -16.55 -7.13
N LEU A 5 0.20 -15.97 -5.96
CA LEU A 5 1.24 -15.66 -4.99
C LEU A 5 1.06 -16.50 -3.74
N THR A 6 2.16 -16.87 -3.10
CA THR A 6 2.11 -17.51 -1.80
C THR A 6 1.71 -16.47 -0.74
N ILE A 7 1.28 -16.93 0.42
CA ILE A 7 0.91 -16.03 1.51
C ILE A 7 2.12 -15.20 1.97
N ASP A 8 3.32 -15.76 1.92
CA ASP A 8 4.54 -15.04 2.26
C ASP A 8 4.82 -13.92 1.26
N GLU A 9 4.61 -14.20 -0.04
CA GLU A 9 4.78 -13.18 -1.08
C GLU A 9 3.75 -12.07 -0.95
N VAL A 10 2.49 -12.41 -0.64
CA VAL A 10 1.44 -11.42 -0.40
C VAL A 10 1.76 -10.56 0.81
N SER A 11 2.26 -11.17 1.88
CA SER A 11 2.68 -10.43 3.08
C SER A 11 3.84 -9.49 2.78
N ALA A 12 4.82 -9.92 1.99
CA ALA A 12 5.94 -9.08 1.58
C ALA A 12 5.46 -7.89 0.75
N CYS A 13 4.52 -8.10 -0.18
CA CYS A 13 3.94 -7.03 -0.97
C CYS A 13 3.18 -6.04 -0.09
N ALA A 14 2.41 -6.52 0.88
CA ALA A 14 1.67 -5.67 1.79
C ALA A 14 2.61 -4.77 2.60
N MET A 15 3.68 -5.33 3.13
CA MET A 15 4.68 -4.56 3.89
C MET A 15 5.37 -3.53 3.03
N ALA A 16 5.73 -3.88 1.80
CA ALA A 16 6.35 -2.95 0.86
C ALA A 16 5.43 -1.79 0.52
N LEU A 17 4.14 -2.07 0.30
CA LEU A 17 3.13 -1.04 0.02
C LEU A 17 2.93 -0.10 1.20
N LEU A 18 2.90 -0.63 2.41
CA LEU A 18 2.78 0.18 3.62
C LEU A 18 3.98 1.11 3.78
N SER A 19 5.18 0.59 3.58
CA SER A 19 6.42 1.36 3.62
C SER A 19 6.40 2.49 2.59
N LYS A 20 5.98 2.18 1.35
CA LYS A 20 5.87 3.18 0.27
C LYS A 20 4.83 4.25 0.60
N ALA A 21 3.71 3.89 1.20
CA ALA A 21 2.69 4.85 1.62
C ALA A 21 3.25 5.83 2.65
N GLN A 22 4.00 5.33 3.62
CA GLN A 22 4.65 6.17 4.64
C GLN A 22 5.68 7.11 4.01
N GLU A 23 6.52 6.61 3.11
CA GLU A 23 7.49 7.44 2.38
C GLU A 23 6.80 8.53 1.59
N ALA A 24 5.70 8.21 0.89
CA ALA A 24 4.96 9.18 0.11
C ALA A 24 4.34 10.27 1.00
N GLU A 25 3.85 9.91 2.17
CA GLU A 25 3.31 10.88 3.14
C GLU A 25 4.40 11.83 3.65
N GLU A 26 5.57 11.30 3.94
CA GLU A 26 6.73 12.11 4.38
C GLU A 26 7.15 13.08 3.28
N GLU A 27 7.19 12.62 2.03
CA GLU A 27 7.50 13.48 0.90
C GLU A 27 6.46 14.58 0.72
N ALA A 28 5.17 14.26 0.89
CA ALA A 28 4.10 15.25 0.82
C ALA A 28 4.28 16.34 1.87
N LEU A 29 4.58 15.96 3.10
CA LEU A 29 4.83 16.91 4.18
C LEU A 29 6.03 17.79 3.90
N GLY A 30 7.12 17.21 3.38
CA GLY A 30 8.30 17.96 2.98
C GLY A 30 7.99 18.99 1.91
N CYS A 31 7.21 18.60 0.90
CA CYS A 31 6.78 19.50 -0.17
C CYS A 31 5.88 20.62 0.35
N GLU A 32 5.00 20.35 1.29
CA GLU A 32 4.16 21.35 1.92
C GLU A 32 5.00 22.40 2.65
N LYS A 33 6.02 21.94 3.39
CA LYS A 33 6.95 22.85 4.10
C LYS A 33 7.71 23.75 3.14
N LEU A 34 8.04 23.23 1.96
CA LEU A 34 8.72 24.01 0.92
C LEU A 34 7.76 24.82 0.04
N ARG A 35 6.46 24.79 0.35
CA ARG A 35 5.41 25.48 -0.40
C ARG A 35 5.30 25.03 -1.86
N CYS A 36 5.58 23.77 -2.12
CA CYS A 36 5.45 23.17 -3.45
C CYS A 36 4.11 22.43 -3.53
N ALA A 37 3.03 23.16 -3.71
CA ALA A 37 1.66 22.59 -3.69
C ALA A 37 1.45 21.47 -4.72
N SER A 38 1.97 21.64 -5.93
CA SER A 38 1.83 20.63 -7.00
C SER A 38 2.51 19.32 -6.63
N ALA A 39 3.71 19.42 -6.08
CA ALA A 39 4.47 18.23 -5.65
C ALA A 39 3.79 17.57 -4.45
N ALA A 40 3.31 18.37 -3.51
CA ALA A 40 2.60 17.85 -2.34
C ALA A 40 1.35 17.07 -2.77
N GLU A 41 0.57 17.60 -3.71
CA GLU A 41 -0.61 16.92 -4.24
C GLU A 41 -0.25 15.61 -4.93
N PHE A 42 0.84 15.60 -5.71
CA PHE A 42 1.32 14.39 -6.37
C PHE A 42 1.62 13.29 -5.35
N TRP A 43 2.35 13.62 -4.28
CA TRP A 43 2.72 12.65 -3.26
C TRP A 43 1.53 12.20 -2.42
N GLN A 44 0.56 13.09 -2.16
CA GLN A 44 -0.67 12.72 -1.48
C GLN A 44 -1.48 11.69 -2.28
N LYS A 45 -1.59 11.89 -3.60
CA LYS A 45 -2.26 10.95 -4.48
C LYS A 45 -1.54 9.60 -4.53
N ARG A 46 -0.22 9.62 -4.52
CA ARG A 46 0.58 8.40 -4.45
C ARG A 46 0.36 7.65 -3.15
N ALA A 47 0.33 8.36 -2.02
CA ALA A 47 0.06 7.76 -0.72
C ALA A 47 -1.32 7.08 -0.70
N GLU A 48 -2.33 7.74 -1.24
CA GLU A 48 -3.68 7.17 -1.35
C GLU A 48 -3.69 5.90 -2.20
N LEU A 49 -3.01 5.93 -3.33
CA LEU A 49 -2.91 4.77 -4.22
C LEU A 49 -2.26 3.59 -3.50
N TYR A 50 -1.15 3.81 -2.82
CA TYR A 50 -0.46 2.76 -2.08
C TYR A 50 -1.33 2.20 -0.94
N ARG A 51 -2.08 3.04 -0.24
CA ARG A 51 -3.00 2.61 0.82
C ARG A 51 -4.15 1.77 0.27
N LYS A 52 -4.75 2.18 -0.84
CA LYS A 52 -5.82 1.41 -1.50
C LYS A 52 -5.31 0.05 -1.95
N THR A 53 -4.12 0.03 -2.54
CA THR A 53 -3.51 -1.23 -3.00
C THR A 53 -3.17 -2.12 -1.81
N PHE A 54 -2.66 -1.54 -0.72
CA PHE A 54 -2.40 -2.27 0.51
C PHE A 54 -3.68 -2.91 1.06
N GLU A 55 -4.78 -2.17 1.11
CA GLU A 55 -6.07 -2.70 1.59
C GLU A 55 -6.55 -3.86 0.73
N ALA A 56 -6.44 -3.74 -0.60
CA ALA A 56 -6.84 -4.79 -1.52
C ALA A 56 -6.00 -6.07 -1.30
N VAL A 57 -4.70 -5.92 -1.15
CA VAL A 57 -3.80 -7.04 -0.89
C VAL A 57 -4.10 -7.67 0.49
N ASN A 58 -4.36 -6.83 1.48
CA ASN A 58 -4.65 -7.29 2.83
C ASN A 58 -5.97 -8.06 2.90
N VAL A 59 -7.00 -7.62 2.18
CA VAL A 59 -8.26 -8.34 2.07
C VAL A 59 -8.06 -9.71 1.44
N GLN A 60 -7.26 -9.79 0.39
CA GLN A 60 -6.95 -11.06 -0.28
C GLN A 60 -6.19 -12.00 0.66
N ARG A 61 -5.24 -11.47 1.42
CA ARG A 61 -4.50 -12.25 2.41
C ARG A 61 -5.42 -12.81 3.49
N ALA A 62 -6.34 -12.00 4.00
CA ALA A 62 -7.32 -12.43 4.99
C ALA A 62 -8.23 -13.52 4.45
N SER A 63 -8.66 -13.40 3.19
CA SER A 63 -9.47 -14.42 2.52
C SER A 63 -8.73 -15.76 2.41
N TRP A 64 -7.44 -15.73 2.07
CA TRP A 64 -6.62 -16.95 2.02
C TRP A 64 -6.50 -17.59 3.41
N TRP A 65 -6.27 -16.78 4.42
CA TRP A 65 -6.17 -17.23 5.80
C TRP A 65 -7.46 -17.93 6.24
N GLU A 66 -8.61 -17.34 5.93
CA GLU A 66 -9.90 -17.93 6.24
C GLU A 66 -10.11 -19.27 5.53
N LYS A 67 -9.70 -19.38 4.28
CA LYS A 67 -9.80 -20.64 3.53
C LYS A 67 -8.97 -21.76 4.16
N GLU A 68 -7.78 -21.45 4.62
CA GLU A 68 -6.90 -22.42 5.29
C GLU A 68 -7.47 -22.84 6.65
N GLN A 69 -8.09 -21.92 7.36
CA GLN A 69 -8.65 -22.16 8.68
C GLN A 69 -10.04 -22.81 8.62
N GLY A 70 -10.79 -22.55 7.55
CA GLY A 70 -12.17 -22.95 7.42
C GLY A 70 -12.41 -24.39 6.98
N GLN A 71 -11.37 -25.18 6.83
CA GLN A 71 -11.53 -26.59 6.48
C GLN A 71 -11.56 -27.47 7.74
#